data_a82363bf7bd1c51037cda0bb79c49c3a
#
_entry.id   a82363bf7bd1c51037cda0bb79c49c3a
#
_cell.length_a   1.000
_cell.length_b   1.000
_cell.length_c   1.000
_cell.angle_alpha   90.00
_cell.angle_beta   90.00
_cell.angle_gamma   90.00
#
_symmetry.space_group_name_H-M   'P 1'
#
loop_
_entity.id
_entity.type
_entity.pdbx_description
1 polymer ?
#
loop_
_entity_poly.entity_id
_entity_poly.type
_entity_poly.pdbx_seq_one_letter_code
_entity_poly.pdbx_strand_id
1 'polypeptide(L)'
;MERLCILVLCVLVPLCRAESPLSPVVSPIACSATEFEAGVALDLINEDRRTGFVFKPLHVVEVHKQEVQSHLYPASTIYYLTIDVLETNCSVLSRRSWKDCSQISSFHLWVFGQCKAIILLSLPWRVQKLLNYNCTTASVPLSVIVQTCPDCPIPTWGIRSETREMAEKLLGDFNKESNSTRHFRLDHIESETFQWVIGPFYFIMFTIKETECRKTKKNVNLMDCKFLEDKDASVDDESHRPFIPAFLTDFH
;
A
#
# COMPACT_ATOMS: atom_id res chain seq x y z
N MET A 1 -34.97 -21.09 -85.28
CA MET A 1 -35.74 -20.84 -84.02
C MET A 1 -34.95 -21.45 -82.88
N GLU A 2 -34.06 -20.67 -82.35
CA GLU A 2 -33.21 -21.06 -81.23
C GLU A 2 -33.94 -20.75 -79.94
N ARG A 3 -34.08 -21.75 -79.09
CA ARG A 3 -34.60 -21.58 -77.73
C ARG A 3 -33.44 -21.35 -76.78
N LEU A 4 -33.35 -20.12 -76.31
CA LEU A 4 -32.41 -19.68 -75.31
C LEU A 4 -32.88 -20.20 -73.96
N CYS A 5 -32.18 -21.20 -73.38
CA CYS A 5 -32.37 -21.66 -72.00
C CYS A 5 -31.57 -20.73 -71.05
N ILE A 6 -32.23 -19.86 -70.35
CA ILE A 6 -31.62 -19.04 -69.29
C ILE A 6 -31.59 -19.91 -68.04
N LEU A 7 -30.39 -20.37 -67.69
CA LEU A 7 -30.06 -20.99 -66.38
C LEU A 7 -29.94 -19.88 -65.34
N VAL A 8 -30.95 -19.77 -64.48
CA VAL A 8 -30.88 -18.91 -63.28
C VAL A 8 -30.08 -19.68 -62.21
N LEU A 9 -28.83 -19.31 -62.05
CA LEU A 9 -28.00 -19.78 -60.93
C LEU A 9 -28.44 -19.03 -59.66
N CYS A 10 -29.25 -19.65 -58.81
CA CYS A 10 -29.49 -19.17 -57.45
C CYS A 10 -28.23 -19.41 -56.59
N VAL A 11 -27.42 -18.39 -56.45
CA VAL A 11 -26.34 -18.37 -55.50
C VAL A 11 -26.95 -18.22 -54.10
N LEU A 12 -27.07 -19.34 -53.38
CA LEU A 12 -27.34 -19.33 -51.93
C LEU A 12 -26.11 -18.78 -51.20
N VAL A 13 -26.09 -17.48 -50.98
CA VAL A 13 -25.15 -16.87 -50.05
C VAL A 13 -25.60 -17.21 -48.63
N PRO A 14 -24.85 -18.00 -47.86
CA PRO A 14 -25.17 -18.18 -46.47
C PRO A 14 -25.01 -16.81 -45.79
N LEU A 15 -26.11 -16.22 -45.34
CA LEU A 15 -26.12 -15.08 -44.45
C LEU A 15 -25.50 -15.55 -43.11
N CYS A 16 -24.18 -15.45 -42.99
CA CYS A 16 -23.52 -15.48 -41.71
C CYS A 16 -24.04 -14.29 -40.91
N ARG A 17 -25.08 -14.50 -40.10
CA ARG A 17 -25.37 -13.59 -39.00
C ARG A 17 -24.21 -13.70 -38.03
N ALA A 18 -23.26 -12.80 -38.13
CA ALA A 18 -22.36 -12.50 -37.03
C ALA A 18 -23.24 -11.89 -35.93
N GLU A 19 -23.65 -12.72 -34.98
CA GLU A 19 -24.17 -12.21 -33.72
C GLU A 19 -22.99 -11.44 -33.12
N SER A 20 -23.11 -10.12 -33.07
CA SER A 20 -22.19 -9.29 -32.33
C SER A 20 -22.18 -9.82 -30.89
N PRO A 21 -21.00 -10.16 -30.30
CA PRO A 21 -20.98 -10.56 -28.92
C PRO A 21 -21.67 -9.47 -28.12
N LEU A 22 -22.69 -9.85 -27.35
CA LEU A 22 -23.41 -8.92 -26.48
C LEU A 22 -22.35 -8.14 -25.71
N SER A 23 -22.36 -6.82 -25.86
CA SER A 23 -21.46 -5.96 -25.10
C SER A 23 -21.64 -6.28 -23.62
N PRO A 24 -20.56 -6.56 -22.88
CA PRO A 24 -20.67 -6.94 -21.49
C PRO A 24 -21.43 -5.86 -20.71
N VAL A 25 -22.52 -6.26 -20.07
CA VAL A 25 -23.36 -5.33 -19.32
C VAL A 25 -22.65 -4.99 -18.01
N VAL A 26 -22.19 -3.75 -17.92
CA VAL A 26 -21.64 -3.18 -16.68
C VAL A 26 -22.80 -2.51 -15.94
N SER A 27 -23.05 -2.90 -14.70
CA SER A 27 -24.14 -2.37 -13.89
C SER A 27 -23.63 -1.73 -12.60
N PRO A 28 -24.17 -0.57 -12.18
CA PRO A 28 -23.83 0.04 -10.90
C PRO A 28 -24.36 -0.79 -9.73
N ILE A 29 -23.65 -0.73 -8.61
CA ILE A 29 -24.05 -1.36 -7.34
C ILE A 29 -24.03 -0.30 -6.24
N ALA A 30 -24.85 -0.51 -5.21
CA ALA A 30 -24.83 0.33 -4.03
C ALA A 30 -23.49 0.19 -3.27
N CYS A 31 -22.82 1.30 -3.01
CA CYS A 31 -21.50 1.31 -2.35
C CYS A 31 -21.54 0.64 -0.96
N SER A 32 -22.64 0.80 -0.21
CA SER A 32 -22.81 0.16 1.10
C SER A 32 -22.85 -1.36 1.10
N ALA A 33 -23.07 -1.97 -0.07
CA ALA A 33 -23.12 -3.43 -0.22
C ALA A 33 -21.77 -4.02 -0.71
N THR A 34 -20.71 -3.21 -0.83
CA THR A 34 -19.45 -3.59 -1.49
C THR A 34 -18.21 -3.34 -0.63
N GLU A 35 -18.38 -3.25 0.69
CA GLU A 35 -17.26 -3.08 1.63
C GLU A 35 -16.27 -4.25 1.58
N PHE A 36 -16.79 -5.47 1.36
CA PHE A 36 -15.94 -6.66 1.23
C PHE A 36 -15.05 -6.59 -0.02
N GLU A 37 -15.64 -6.28 -1.17
CA GLU A 37 -14.92 -6.17 -2.45
C GLU A 37 -13.89 -5.04 -2.42
N ALA A 38 -14.24 -3.92 -1.80
CA ALA A 38 -13.32 -2.80 -1.61
C ALA A 38 -12.14 -3.19 -0.68
N GLY A 39 -12.42 -3.93 0.39
CA GLY A 39 -11.39 -4.46 1.27
C GLY A 39 -10.42 -5.39 0.54
N VAL A 40 -10.94 -6.33 -0.25
CA VAL A 40 -10.12 -7.24 -1.08
C VAL A 40 -9.29 -6.46 -2.11
N ALA A 41 -9.89 -5.46 -2.76
CA ALA A 41 -9.16 -4.64 -3.72
C ALA A 41 -7.97 -3.93 -3.07
N LEU A 42 -8.15 -3.37 -1.87
CA LEU A 42 -7.09 -2.70 -1.15
C LEU A 42 -6.01 -3.65 -0.62
N ASP A 43 -6.39 -4.83 -0.15
CA ASP A 43 -5.40 -5.85 0.24
C ASP A 43 -4.51 -6.20 -0.97
N LEU A 44 -5.10 -6.46 -2.15
CA LEU A 44 -4.36 -6.76 -3.36
C LEU A 44 -3.48 -5.58 -3.85
N ILE A 45 -3.97 -4.34 -3.75
CA ILE A 45 -3.19 -3.14 -4.08
C ILE A 45 -1.99 -3.00 -3.13
N ASN A 46 -2.22 -3.15 -1.82
CA ASN A 46 -1.16 -3.05 -0.82
C ASN A 46 -0.09 -4.14 -0.98
N GLU A 47 -0.48 -5.35 -1.38
CA GLU A 47 0.45 -6.44 -1.70
C GLU A 47 1.30 -6.16 -2.95
N ASP A 48 0.73 -5.51 -3.96
CA ASP A 48 1.45 -5.18 -5.20
C ASP A 48 2.40 -4.00 -5.04
N ARG A 49 2.08 -3.04 -4.17
CA ARG A 49 2.90 -1.85 -3.92
C ARG A 49 4.24 -2.23 -3.29
N ARG A 50 5.30 -1.51 -3.69
CA ARG A 50 6.68 -1.73 -3.22
C ARG A 50 7.23 -0.59 -2.38
N THR A 51 6.53 0.54 -2.34
CA THR A 51 6.97 1.74 -1.63
C THR A 51 5.80 2.43 -0.96
N GLY A 52 6.07 3.19 0.10
CA GLY A 52 5.08 3.93 0.87
C GLY A 52 4.40 3.11 1.96
N PHE A 53 3.25 3.58 2.39
CA PHE A 53 2.51 3.02 3.53
C PHE A 53 1.24 2.31 3.06
N VAL A 54 0.80 1.35 3.85
CA VAL A 54 -0.43 0.58 3.62
C VAL A 54 -1.63 1.52 3.58
N PHE A 55 -2.45 1.39 2.55
CA PHE A 55 -3.71 2.12 2.43
C PHE A 55 -4.82 1.44 3.22
N LYS A 56 -5.59 2.26 3.94
CA LYS A 56 -6.83 1.89 4.62
C LYS A 56 -8.02 2.51 3.89
N PRO A 57 -9.14 1.80 3.72
CA PRO A 57 -10.33 2.37 3.09
C PRO A 57 -10.96 3.42 4.00
N LEU A 58 -11.36 4.54 3.41
CA LEU A 58 -12.17 5.58 4.05
C LEU A 58 -13.61 5.51 3.56
N HIS A 59 -13.77 5.49 2.26
CA HIS A 59 -15.09 5.54 1.63
C HIS A 59 -15.06 4.85 0.27
N VAL A 60 -16.14 4.12 -0.05
CA VAL A 60 -16.37 3.58 -1.39
C VAL A 60 -17.19 4.61 -2.16
N VAL A 61 -16.59 5.20 -3.19
CA VAL A 61 -17.19 6.31 -3.96
C VAL A 61 -18.11 5.78 -5.05
N GLU A 62 -17.65 4.76 -5.76
CA GLU A 62 -18.36 4.23 -6.92
C GLU A 62 -18.00 2.76 -7.13
N VAL A 63 -19.00 1.96 -7.48
CA VAL A 63 -18.81 0.55 -7.82
C VAL A 63 -19.68 0.15 -8.98
N HIS A 64 -19.04 -0.52 -9.93
CA HIS A 64 -19.72 -1.21 -11.01
C HIS A 64 -19.30 -2.67 -11.03
N LYS A 65 -20.22 -3.55 -11.44
CA LYS A 65 -19.94 -4.97 -11.65
C LYS A 65 -20.23 -5.40 -13.08
N GLN A 66 -19.49 -6.40 -13.48
CA GLN A 66 -19.67 -7.10 -14.74
C GLN A 66 -19.55 -8.60 -14.49
N GLU A 67 -20.59 -9.35 -14.78
CA GLU A 67 -20.56 -10.81 -14.70
C GLU A 67 -19.80 -11.38 -15.91
N VAL A 68 -18.88 -12.27 -15.65
CA VAL A 68 -18.03 -12.90 -16.68
C VAL A 68 -18.38 -14.38 -16.76
N GLN A 69 -18.84 -14.78 -17.94
CA GLN A 69 -18.98 -16.20 -18.27
C GLN A 69 -17.65 -16.69 -18.86
N SER A 70 -16.83 -17.28 -18.02
CA SER A 70 -15.56 -17.88 -18.44
C SER A 70 -15.61 -19.38 -18.21
N HIS A 71 -15.11 -20.17 -19.19
CA HIS A 71 -14.92 -21.61 -19.01
C HIS A 71 -13.90 -21.94 -17.93
N LEU A 72 -12.92 -21.04 -17.69
CA LEU A 72 -11.88 -21.22 -16.69
C LEU A 72 -12.37 -20.88 -15.27
N TYR A 73 -13.21 -19.88 -15.15
CA TYR A 73 -13.72 -19.39 -13.85
C TYR A 73 -15.22 -19.12 -13.98
N PRO A 74 -16.08 -20.15 -14.01
CA PRO A 74 -17.52 -19.94 -14.04
C PRO A 74 -17.97 -19.21 -12.77
N ALA A 75 -18.98 -18.38 -12.90
CA ALA A 75 -19.50 -17.50 -11.85
C ALA A 75 -18.45 -16.52 -11.29
N SER A 76 -17.72 -15.87 -12.18
CA SER A 76 -16.79 -14.78 -11.85
C SER A 76 -17.42 -13.41 -12.10
N THR A 77 -17.04 -12.45 -11.28
CA THR A 77 -17.48 -11.07 -11.41
C THR A 77 -16.26 -10.14 -11.45
N ILE A 78 -16.24 -9.23 -12.40
CA ILE A 78 -15.29 -8.11 -12.41
C ILE A 78 -15.95 -6.94 -11.70
N TYR A 79 -15.22 -6.36 -10.75
CA TYR A 79 -15.61 -5.15 -10.06
C TYR A 79 -14.71 -4.00 -10.50
N TYR A 80 -15.35 -2.88 -10.80
CA TYR A 80 -14.72 -1.59 -11.05
C TYR A 80 -15.00 -0.71 -9.83
N LEU A 81 -13.97 -0.36 -9.10
CA LEU A 81 -14.07 0.29 -7.79
C LEU A 81 -13.36 1.64 -7.81
N THR A 82 -13.98 2.65 -7.23
CA THR A 82 -13.34 3.91 -6.84
C THR A 82 -13.43 4.02 -5.31
N ILE A 83 -12.29 4.04 -4.64
CA ILE A 83 -12.16 3.97 -3.19
C ILE A 83 -11.33 5.14 -2.71
N ASP A 84 -11.87 5.95 -1.80
CA ASP A 84 -11.07 6.93 -1.06
C ASP A 84 -10.28 6.21 0.02
N VAL A 85 -9.02 6.55 0.14
CA VAL A 85 -8.06 5.87 1.01
C VAL A 85 -7.28 6.84 1.87
N LEU A 86 -6.77 6.33 2.98
CA LEU A 86 -5.85 7.01 3.88
C LEU A 86 -4.62 6.15 4.07
N GLU A 87 -3.43 6.75 4.05
CA GLU A 87 -2.22 6.03 4.46
C GLU A 87 -2.24 5.73 5.96
N THR A 88 -1.74 4.56 6.32
CA THR A 88 -1.57 4.11 7.69
C THR A 88 -0.10 4.26 8.14
N ASN A 89 0.18 3.91 9.39
CA ASN A 89 1.55 3.88 9.91
C ASN A 89 2.35 2.63 9.51
N CYS A 90 1.75 1.67 8.81
CA CYS A 90 2.45 0.47 8.37
C CYS A 90 3.09 0.68 7.00
N SER A 91 4.38 0.37 6.85
CA SER A 91 4.98 0.26 5.53
C SER A 91 4.33 -0.86 4.72
N VAL A 92 4.21 -0.69 3.40
CA VAL A 92 3.75 -1.77 2.51
C VAL A 92 4.69 -2.99 2.54
N LEU A 93 5.97 -2.79 2.87
CA LEU A 93 6.94 -3.87 3.00
C LEU A 93 6.69 -4.75 4.24
N SER A 94 5.96 -4.24 5.24
CA SER A 94 5.59 -5.03 6.42
C SER A 94 4.57 -6.14 6.13
N ARG A 95 3.96 -6.12 4.94
CA ARG A 95 2.91 -7.06 4.51
C ARG A 95 1.77 -7.23 5.51
N ARG A 96 1.58 -6.24 6.39
CA ARG A 96 0.47 -6.23 7.34
C ARG A 96 -0.83 -5.89 6.64
N SER A 97 -1.92 -6.51 7.09
CA SER A 97 -3.25 -6.10 6.66
C SER A 97 -3.54 -4.68 7.17
N TRP A 98 -4.21 -3.87 6.35
CA TRP A 98 -4.65 -2.54 6.75
C TRP A 98 -5.53 -2.54 8.01
N LYS A 99 -6.16 -3.67 8.33
CA LYS A 99 -6.98 -3.85 9.54
C LYS A 99 -6.16 -3.82 10.82
N ASP A 100 -4.89 -4.27 10.74
CA ASP A 100 -3.95 -4.32 11.86
C ASP A 100 -3.10 -3.07 11.96
N CYS A 101 -3.26 -2.13 11.01
CA CYS A 101 -2.51 -0.89 10.97
C CYS A 101 -3.31 0.24 11.59
N SER A 102 -2.68 0.96 12.50
CA SER A 102 -3.29 2.15 13.10
C SER A 102 -3.37 3.27 12.07
N GLN A 103 -4.38 4.10 12.20
CA GLN A 103 -4.34 5.42 11.57
C GLN A 103 -3.06 6.12 12.03
N ILE A 104 -2.41 6.81 11.11
CA ILE A 104 -1.29 7.68 11.49
C ILE A 104 -1.84 8.60 12.58
N SER A 105 -1.37 8.38 13.82
CA SER A 105 -1.66 9.30 14.90
C SER A 105 -1.18 10.69 14.45
N SER A 106 -1.75 11.74 14.97
CA SER A 106 -1.63 13.16 14.60
C SER A 106 -0.21 13.71 14.28
N PHE A 107 0.80 12.86 14.23
CA PHE A 107 2.20 13.20 14.09
C PHE A 107 2.73 13.19 12.65
N HIS A 108 1.94 12.72 11.70
CA HIS A 108 2.32 12.71 10.29
C HIS A 108 1.32 13.49 9.47
N LEU A 109 1.79 14.09 8.41
CA LEU A 109 0.93 14.65 7.38
C LEU A 109 -0.01 13.56 6.89
N TRP A 110 -1.29 13.73 7.12
CA TRP A 110 -2.28 12.82 6.60
C TRP A 110 -2.22 12.82 5.08
N VAL A 111 -2.00 11.66 4.52
CA VAL A 111 -1.99 11.46 3.08
C VAL A 111 -3.27 10.76 2.71
N PHE A 112 -4.16 11.53 2.11
CA PHE A 112 -5.39 11.02 1.53
C PHE A 112 -5.15 10.66 0.08
N GLY A 113 -5.96 9.74 -0.42
CA GLY A 113 -5.88 9.35 -1.81
C GLY A 113 -7.19 8.77 -2.32
N GLN A 114 -7.22 8.56 -3.61
CA GLN A 114 -8.27 7.83 -4.28
C GLN A 114 -7.65 6.76 -5.16
N CYS A 115 -8.09 5.53 -4.98
CA CYS A 115 -7.69 4.38 -5.77
C CYS A 115 -8.84 3.97 -6.70
N LYS A 116 -8.55 3.85 -7.99
CA LYS A 116 -9.41 3.16 -8.97
C LYS A 116 -8.85 1.79 -9.18
N ALA A 117 -9.66 0.75 -8.98
CA ALA A 117 -9.24 -0.64 -9.09
C ALA A 117 -10.20 -1.46 -9.95
N ILE A 118 -9.63 -2.44 -10.64
CA ILE A 118 -10.36 -3.46 -11.37
C ILE A 118 -9.93 -4.80 -10.81
N ILE A 119 -10.85 -5.52 -10.20
CA ILE A 119 -10.59 -6.84 -9.61
C ILE A 119 -11.51 -7.90 -10.19
N LEU A 120 -11.01 -9.13 -10.30
CA LEU A 120 -11.77 -10.32 -10.62
C LEU A 120 -11.98 -11.12 -9.34
N LEU A 121 -13.24 -11.39 -9.01
CA LEU A 121 -13.60 -12.27 -7.89
C LEU A 121 -14.41 -13.46 -8.37
N SER A 122 -14.07 -14.63 -7.87
CA SER A 122 -14.88 -15.84 -8.00
C SER A 122 -14.94 -16.55 -6.65
N LEU A 123 -16.04 -16.36 -5.93
CA LEU A 123 -16.23 -16.94 -4.59
C LEU A 123 -16.21 -18.48 -4.60
N PRO A 124 -16.87 -19.17 -5.55
CA PRO A 124 -16.83 -20.64 -5.57
C PRO A 124 -15.43 -21.20 -5.77
N TRP A 125 -14.58 -20.49 -6.51
CA TRP A 125 -13.21 -20.92 -6.84
C TRP A 125 -12.15 -20.27 -5.98
N ARG A 126 -12.55 -19.42 -5.02
CA ARG A 126 -11.64 -18.64 -4.16
C ARG A 126 -10.58 -17.87 -4.95
N VAL A 127 -10.96 -17.37 -6.12
CA VAL A 127 -10.07 -16.57 -6.96
C VAL A 127 -10.28 -15.11 -6.65
N GLN A 128 -9.19 -14.43 -6.31
CA GLN A 128 -9.12 -12.99 -6.12
C GLN A 128 -7.93 -12.50 -6.93
N LYS A 129 -8.16 -11.63 -7.89
CA LYS A 129 -7.11 -11.15 -8.77
C LYS A 129 -7.24 -9.66 -9.04
N LEU A 130 -6.17 -8.93 -8.81
CA LEU A 130 -6.02 -7.56 -9.26
C LEU A 130 -5.72 -7.54 -10.76
N LEU A 131 -6.57 -6.90 -11.53
CA LEU A 131 -6.39 -6.77 -12.98
C LEU A 131 -5.68 -5.47 -13.33
N ASN A 132 -6.07 -4.38 -12.68
CA ASN A 132 -5.45 -3.08 -12.84
C ASN A 132 -5.79 -2.17 -11.66
N TYR A 133 -4.93 -1.19 -11.38
CA TYR A 133 -5.25 -0.12 -10.44
C TYR A 133 -4.45 1.15 -10.74
N ASN A 134 -4.97 2.27 -10.27
CA ASN A 134 -4.29 3.54 -10.23
C ASN A 134 -4.70 4.30 -8.97
N CYS A 135 -3.72 4.72 -8.18
CA CYS A 135 -3.94 5.50 -6.97
C CYS A 135 -3.29 6.87 -7.10
N THR A 136 -4.03 7.90 -6.75
CA THR A 136 -3.52 9.27 -6.61
C THR A 136 -3.57 9.64 -5.14
N THR A 137 -2.49 10.22 -4.62
CA THR A 137 -2.38 10.64 -3.22
C THR A 137 -1.98 12.10 -3.11
N ALA A 138 -2.46 12.75 -2.07
CA ALA A 138 -2.10 14.11 -1.72
C ALA A 138 -1.99 14.25 -0.20
N SER A 139 -0.94 14.93 0.25
CA SER A 139 -0.80 15.31 1.66
C SER A 139 -1.66 16.54 1.97
N VAL A 140 -2.15 16.61 3.20
CA VAL A 140 -2.83 17.82 3.68
C VAL A 140 -1.83 18.97 3.73
N PRO A 141 -2.13 20.14 3.15
CA PRO A 141 -1.24 21.30 3.23
C PRO A 141 -0.95 21.70 4.67
N LEU A 142 0.31 22.02 4.96
CA LEU A 142 0.74 22.44 6.31
C LEU A 142 -0.08 23.62 6.86
N SER A 143 -0.44 24.56 5.99
CA SER A 143 -1.27 25.70 6.38
C SER A 143 -2.64 25.29 6.94
N VAL A 144 -3.25 24.25 6.38
CA VAL A 144 -4.53 23.72 6.87
C VAL A 144 -4.35 23.03 8.22
N ILE A 145 -3.25 22.28 8.38
CA ILE A 145 -2.93 21.61 9.65
C ILE A 145 -2.74 22.63 10.76
N VAL A 146 -1.91 23.64 10.55
CA VAL A 146 -1.61 24.68 11.56
C VAL A 146 -2.85 25.51 11.91
N GLN A 147 -3.73 25.78 10.94
CA GLN A 147 -4.99 26.50 11.21
C GLN A 147 -5.98 25.65 12.02
N THR A 148 -6.03 24.36 11.77
CA THR A 148 -7.00 23.46 12.41
C THR A 148 -6.50 22.93 13.75
N CYS A 149 -5.19 22.70 13.86
CA CYS A 149 -4.53 22.15 15.03
C CYS A 149 -3.16 22.82 15.22
N PRO A 150 -3.11 24.00 15.91
CA PRO A 150 -1.86 24.74 16.10
C PRO A 150 -0.78 23.95 16.87
N ASP A 151 -1.21 23.06 17.76
CA ASP A 151 -0.33 22.23 18.60
C ASP A 151 -0.02 20.86 17.99
N CYS A 152 -0.46 20.59 16.75
CA CYS A 152 -0.15 19.34 16.07
C CYS A 152 1.31 19.31 15.62
N PRO A 153 1.94 18.13 15.59
CA PRO A 153 3.28 17.98 15.04
C PRO A 153 3.34 18.43 13.57
N ILE A 154 4.36 19.18 13.26
CA ILE A 154 4.63 19.71 11.91
C ILE A 154 5.93 19.12 11.36
N PRO A 155 6.03 18.88 10.05
CA PRO A 155 7.27 18.41 9.45
C PRO A 155 8.37 19.46 9.57
N THR A 156 9.59 19.02 9.81
CA THR A 156 10.75 19.89 9.77
C THR A 156 11.24 20.10 8.33
N TRP A 157 11.96 21.19 8.09
CA TRP A 157 12.56 21.49 6.79
C TRP A 157 13.90 20.73 6.64
N GLY A 158 13.81 19.47 6.21
CA GLY A 158 14.96 18.59 6.04
C GLY A 158 15.35 17.86 7.34
N ILE A 159 16.28 16.91 7.19
CA ILE A 159 16.80 16.11 8.30
C ILE A 159 18.05 16.81 8.84
N ARG A 160 18.04 17.12 10.13
CA ARG A 160 19.16 17.77 10.81
C ARG A 160 20.24 16.75 11.19
N SER A 161 21.47 17.22 11.44
CA SER A 161 22.58 16.37 11.91
C SER A 161 22.23 15.69 13.24
N GLU A 162 21.62 16.45 14.15
CA GLU A 162 21.20 16.00 15.48
C GLU A 162 20.17 14.87 15.39
N THR A 163 19.32 14.91 14.36
CA THR A 163 18.30 13.86 14.11
C THR A 163 18.94 12.52 13.84
N ARG A 164 20.06 12.48 13.11
CA ARG A 164 20.80 11.26 12.85
C ARG A 164 21.40 10.71 14.15
N GLU A 165 22.03 11.56 14.97
CA GLU A 165 22.59 11.15 16.25
C GLU A 165 21.52 10.59 17.18
N MET A 166 20.34 11.22 17.22
CA MET A 166 19.20 10.72 17.98
C MET A 166 18.73 9.36 17.46
N ALA A 167 18.58 9.19 16.14
CA ALA A 167 18.18 7.92 15.54
C ALA A 167 19.18 6.81 15.85
N GLU A 168 20.49 7.09 15.80
CA GLU A 168 21.54 6.12 16.12
C GLU A 168 21.53 5.74 17.61
N LYS A 169 21.26 6.70 18.52
CA LYS A 169 21.12 6.41 19.95
C LYS A 169 19.93 5.47 20.21
N LEU A 170 18.78 5.77 19.63
CA LEU A 170 17.57 4.95 19.73
C LEU A 170 17.77 3.55 19.16
N LEU A 171 18.44 3.46 18.02
CA LEU A 171 18.82 2.18 17.44
C LEU A 171 19.77 1.41 18.35
N GLY A 172 20.67 2.10 19.04
CA GLY A 172 21.54 1.50 20.06
C GLY A 172 20.75 0.84 21.18
N ASP A 173 19.70 1.47 21.66
CA ASP A 173 18.83 0.92 22.70
C ASP A 173 17.96 -0.22 22.15
N PHE A 174 17.38 -0.07 20.97
CA PHE A 174 16.68 -1.16 20.26
C PHE A 174 17.57 -2.40 20.08
N ASN A 175 18.81 -2.23 19.66
CA ASN A 175 19.75 -3.34 19.52
C ASN A 175 20.04 -4.07 20.84
N LYS A 176 19.99 -3.38 21.99
CA LYS A 176 20.15 -4.01 23.31
C LYS A 176 18.92 -4.83 23.71
N GLU A 177 17.73 -4.31 23.42
CA GLU A 177 16.45 -4.86 23.88
C GLU A 177 15.88 -5.93 22.94
N SER A 178 16.18 -5.84 21.63
CA SER A 178 15.65 -6.77 20.64
C SER A 178 16.21 -8.18 20.81
N ASN A 179 15.37 -9.19 20.61
CA ASN A 179 15.74 -10.61 20.69
C ASN A 179 16.50 -11.12 19.45
N SER A 180 16.76 -10.27 18.47
CA SER A 180 17.54 -10.65 17.28
C SER A 180 18.95 -11.11 17.68
N THR A 181 19.47 -12.10 16.98
CA THR A 181 20.85 -12.59 17.15
C THR A 181 21.91 -11.69 16.51
N ARG A 182 21.48 -10.73 15.69
CA ARG A 182 22.32 -9.82 14.94
C ARG A 182 22.02 -8.37 15.31
N HIS A 183 22.96 -7.48 14.98
CA HIS A 183 22.77 -6.06 15.12
C HIS A 183 22.06 -5.47 13.91
N PHE A 184 21.19 -4.49 14.15
CA PHE A 184 20.62 -3.62 13.13
C PHE A 184 21.45 -2.35 13.00
N ARG A 185 21.45 -1.78 11.80
CA ARG A 185 22.07 -0.49 11.48
C ARG A 185 21.06 0.42 10.80
N LEU A 186 21.18 1.71 11.02
CA LEU A 186 20.38 2.74 10.37
C LEU A 186 20.62 2.69 8.86
N ASP A 187 19.55 2.52 8.11
CA ASP A 187 19.57 2.58 6.64
C ASP A 187 19.37 4.03 6.21
N HIS A 188 18.19 4.58 6.45
CA HIS A 188 17.90 5.98 6.16
C HIS A 188 16.84 6.56 7.11
N ILE A 189 16.82 7.89 7.21
CA ILE A 189 15.80 8.64 7.94
C ILE A 189 14.74 9.08 6.91
N GLU A 190 13.50 8.71 7.14
CA GLU A 190 12.40 8.98 6.23
C GLU A 190 11.76 10.33 6.49
N SER A 191 11.53 10.64 7.77
CA SER A 191 10.90 11.91 8.15
C SER A 191 11.24 12.32 9.57
N GLU A 192 11.14 13.60 9.82
CA GLU A 192 11.21 14.23 11.15
C GLU A 192 10.02 15.18 11.29
N THR A 193 9.32 15.11 12.41
CA THR A 193 8.30 16.08 12.77
C THR A 193 8.60 16.69 14.14
N PHE A 194 8.16 17.90 14.31
CA PHE A 194 8.38 18.69 15.51
C PHE A 194 7.04 19.11 16.12
N GLN A 195 6.91 19.02 17.41
CA GLN A 195 5.76 19.50 18.18
C GLN A 195 6.23 20.29 19.38
N TRP A 196 5.55 21.39 19.68
CA TRP A 196 5.78 22.15 20.90
C TRP A 196 4.56 22.03 21.82
N VAL A 197 4.70 21.40 22.97
CA VAL A 197 3.64 21.31 23.99
C VAL A 197 4.11 22.01 25.27
N ILE A 198 4.92 21.36 26.10
CA ILE A 198 5.60 21.90 27.28
C ILE A 198 7.10 22.09 27.03
N GLY A 199 7.55 21.74 25.86
CA GLY A 199 8.91 21.75 25.35
C GLY A 199 8.94 21.18 23.93
N PRO A 200 10.12 21.11 23.31
CA PRO A 200 10.28 20.56 21.98
C PRO A 200 10.20 19.03 22.00
N PHE A 201 9.31 18.46 21.19
CA PHE A 201 9.23 17.03 20.92
C PHE A 201 9.58 16.78 19.46
N TYR A 202 10.41 15.76 19.23
CA TYR A 202 10.78 15.32 17.89
C TYR A 202 10.33 13.88 17.67
N PHE A 203 9.68 13.65 16.56
CA PHE A 203 9.29 12.32 16.11
C PHE A 203 10.09 12.00 14.87
N ILE A 204 10.88 10.94 14.93
CA ILE A 204 11.79 10.55 13.85
C ILE A 204 11.33 9.20 13.32
N MET A 205 11.07 9.14 12.03
CA MET A 205 10.83 7.90 11.32
C MET A 205 12.10 7.52 10.56
N PHE A 206 12.57 6.30 10.78
CA PHE A 206 13.75 5.81 10.10
C PHE A 206 13.66 4.30 9.86
N THR A 207 14.36 3.85 8.82
CA THR A 207 14.47 2.45 8.45
C THR A 207 15.77 1.87 8.97
N ILE A 208 15.68 0.66 9.52
CA ILE A 208 16.82 -0.12 9.96
C ILE A 208 16.91 -1.41 9.16
N LYS A 209 18.15 -1.89 8.94
CA LYS A 209 18.41 -3.18 8.30
C LYS A 209 19.31 -4.04 9.16
N GLU A 210 19.06 -5.34 9.12
CA GLU A 210 19.91 -6.33 9.78
C GLU A 210 21.30 -6.36 9.15
N THR A 211 22.33 -6.61 9.96
CA THR A 211 23.72 -6.68 9.52
C THR A 211 24.30 -8.07 9.71
N GLU A 212 25.46 -8.33 9.10
CA GLU A 212 26.23 -9.56 9.31
C GLU A 212 26.77 -9.72 10.73
N CYS A 213 26.80 -8.62 11.52
CA CYS A 213 27.40 -8.61 12.85
C CYS A 213 26.48 -9.25 13.90
N ARG A 214 26.97 -10.31 14.54
CA ARG A 214 26.24 -11.01 15.62
C ARG A 214 26.43 -10.31 16.97
N LYS A 215 25.38 -10.30 17.80
CA LYS A 215 25.39 -9.74 19.16
C LYS A 215 26.32 -10.47 20.13
N THR A 216 26.71 -11.70 19.81
CA THR A 216 27.70 -12.46 20.61
C THR A 216 29.10 -11.87 20.60
N LYS A 217 29.42 -11.05 19.58
CA LYS A 217 30.71 -10.40 19.44
C LYS A 217 30.74 -9.11 20.28
N LYS A 218 31.63 -9.01 21.27
CA LYS A 218 31.80 -7.81 22.09
C LYS A 218 32.51 -6.69 21.32
N ASN A 219 32.17 -5.43 21.62
CA ASN A 219 32.78 -4.22 21.05
C ASN A 219 32.72 -4.13 19.53
N VAL A 220 31.53 -4.35 18.97
CA VAL A 220 31.26 -4.21 17.53
C VAL A 220 31.07 -2.73 17.21
N ASN A 221 31.86 -2.19 16.28
CA ASN A 221 31.54 -0.91 15.66
C ASN A 221 30.48 -1.15 14.56
N LEU A 222 29.27 -0.68 14.79
CA LEU A 222 28.15 -0.90 13.86
C LEU A 222 28.39 -0.29 12.48
N MET A 223 29.21 0.75 12.38
CA MET A 223 29.52 1.38 11.09
C MET A 223 30.31 0.45 10.15
N ASP A 224 31.07 -0.50 10.72
CA ASP A 224 31.85 -1.48 9.96
C ASP A 224 31.05 -2.72 9.56
N CYS A 225 29.81 -2.86 10.07
CA CYS A 225 28.95 -3.98 9.79
C CYS A 225 28.23 -3.80 8.44
N LYS A 226 28.40 -4.74 7.53
CA LYS A 226 27.68 -4.72 6.26
C LYS A 226 26.22 -5.13 6.46
N PHE A 227 25.34 -4.56 5.67
CA PHE A 227 23.96 -5.01 5.61
C PHE A 227 23.89 -6.44 5.05
N LEU A 228 22.98 -7.24 5.57
CA LEU A 228 22.65 -8.52 4.96
C LEU A 228 21.97 -8.28 3.62
N GLU A 229 22.25 -9.16 2.66
CA GLU A 229 21.46 -9.23 1.43
C GLU A 229 20.09 -9.85 1.74
N ASP A 230 19.05 -9.46 1.00
CA ASP A 230 17.65 -9.88 1.24
C ASP A 230 17.46 -11.41 1.27
N LYS A 231 18.40 -12.18 0.73
CA LYS A 231 18.39 -13.65 0.72
C LYS A 231 18.82 -14.28 2.05
N ASP A 232 19.62 -13.56 2.81
CA ASP A 232 20.23 -14.01 4.07
C ASP A 232 19.59 -13.38 5.30
N ALA A 233 18.69 -12.41 5.10
CA ALA A 233 17.89 -11.83 6.17
C ALA A 233 16.95 -12.90 6.72
N SER A 234 16.92 -13.06 8.05
CA SER A 234 16.01 -13.99 8.70
C SER A 234 14.57 -13.64 8.32
N VAL A 235 13.80 -14.66 7.94
CA VAL A 235 12.38 -14.54 7.55
C VAL A 235 11.49 -14.07 8.71
N ASP A 236 12.04 -13.97 9.91
CA ASP A 236 11.40 -13.36 11.07
C ASP A 236 11.43 -11.82 10.91
N ASP A 237 10.55 -11.38 10.16
CA ASP A 237 9.86 -10.12 9.83
C ASP A 237 10.08 -8.87 10.74
N GLU A 238 11.02 -8.87 11.65
CA GLU A 238 11.39 -7.67 12.41
C GLU A 238 12.37 -6.75 11.65
N SER A 239 13.07 -7.27 10.63
CA SER A 239 14.05 -6.49 9.85
C SER A 239 13.43 -5.45 8.92
N HIS A 240 12.13 -5.53 8.69
CA HIS A 240 11.37 -4.62 7.84
C HIS A 240 10.35 -3.78 8.62
N ARG A 241 10.46 -3.69 9.93
CA ARG A 241 9.61 -2.78 10.71
C ARG A 241 10.18 -1.37 10.68
N PRO A 242 9.65 -0.47 9.84
CA PRO A 242 9.91 0.94 9.99
C PRO A 242 9.01 1.44 11.09
N PHE A 243 9.38 1.42 12.33
CA PHE A 243 8.75 2.27 13.34
C PHE A 243 9.24 1.99 14.75
N ILE A 244 10.09 2.87 15.25
CA ILE A 244 10.26 3.06 16.68
C ILE A 244 9.77 4.48 16.97
N PRO A 245 8.59 4.67 17.57
CA PRO A 245 8.22 5.98 18.07
C PRO A 245 9.17 6.31 19.23
N ALA A 246 10.04 7.25 19.01
CA ALA A 246 10.92 7.73 20.03
C ALA A 246 10.39 9.04 20.60
N PHE A 247 10.02 8.99 21.85
CA PHE A 247 9.75 10.19 22.64
C PHE A 247 11.07 10.64 23.25
N LEU A 248 11.63 11.71 22.76
CA LEU A 248 12.77 12.37 23.41
C LEU A 248 12.27 13.68 24.01
N THR A 249 12.21 13.70 25.32
CA THR A 249 12.18 14.92 26.12
C THR A 249 13.61 15.15 26.58
N ASP A 250 14.40 15.89 25.81
CA ASP A 250 15.66 16.43 26.35
C ASP A 250 15.33 17.75 27.04
N PHE A 251 15.16 17.67 28.35
CA PHE A 251 15.26 18.82 29.24
C PHE A 251 16.74 18.99 29.61
N HIS A 252 17.43 19.89 28.93
CA HIS A 252 18.54 20.67 29.49
C HIS A 252 18.73 21.94 28.68
#